data_28e6bfa46520b76e7b7d8259ed00ba40
#
_entry.id   28e6bfa46520b76e7b7d8259ed00ba40
#
_cell.length_a   1.000
_cell.length_b   1.000
_cell.length_c   1.000
_cell.angle_alpha   90.00
_cell.angle_beta   90.00
_cell.angle_gamma   90.00
#
_symmetry.space_group_name_H-M   'P 1'
#
loop_
_entity.id
_entity.type
_entity.pdbx_description
1 polymer ?
#
loop_
_entity_poly.entity_id
_entity_poly.type
_entity_poly.pdbx_seq_one_letter_code
_entity_poly.pdbx_strand_id
1 'polypeptide(L)'
;MDFNPVKYITKYEAPSHRLPLTGTAACETYIEDVMDSSAPKYGYPVPGKQNTTPQEVMTQMFFVHDDEWERICQSGEFDYVIIGSSYCALGFITKVAENNPKAKLLVLEQGQYFHPTHFQNLPPAYICTWRGASETFPWSISEKTHQGKYIKWQHGMNNFLGGRSLFWNGWTPEPTDEEMEHWPPEVIDTVHKYFGEVRELLNVVSADEIFVTSHPAKPVYGKLQKALQLALSKVSDNVDTITRMIPGPLAVKSKSHRYQDFEKHAVPDKLLDIILSSADKAPLKIRINCTVKKIQQDGKKATVLETSQGNFKLGNAKLVLAMGTLPPTTLMLNSFPKSQFPQLVNIGKRYTCHFITNVTARLPRSILDHKSELGDLEMAAIYMAGVSKKSNHQFHIQMAAISDTDPVKNAKDVFQFYLVFPNADQLSASTKHVIIACSTLGQLDHHNKENWYRLNDGNDVTTNATLQSVTNKTDEELWDAMDDATFQVIEQEIASGENYVEYWHREGSSGSWKKTRPTAEMIRGPATVHEASTMWMGGDDDKEAPVCLDYRPKGVENVYITGASLYPTGASWNPTGVMVALAMHLGDILEPKK
;
A
#
# COMPACT_ATOMS: atom_id res chain seq x y z
N MET A 1 -9.22 -13.50 -15.66
CA MET A 1 -9.08 -13.42 -17.14
C MET A 1 -8.03 -14.43 -17.54
N ASP A 2 -8.38 -15.38 -18.40
CA ASP A 2 -7.38 -16.28 -18.94
C ASP A 2 -6.49 -15.50 -19.91
N PHE A 3 -5.22 -15.47 -19.60
CA PHE A 3 -4.22 -14.88 -20.47
C PHE A 3 -4.11 -15.70 -21.75
N ASN A 4 -4.50 -15.11 -22.82
CA ASN A 4 -4.21 -15.65 -24.13
C ASN A 4 -3.04 -14.85 -24.74
N PRO A 5 -1.82 -15.37 -24.69
CA PRO A 5 -0.65 -14.67 -25.22
C PRO A 5 -0.80 -14.29 -26.70
N VAL A 6 -1.48 -15.11 -27.48
CA VAL A 6 -1.75 -14.83 -28.91
C VAL A 6 -2.59 -13.58 -29.08
N LYS A 7 -3.57 -13.33 -28.18
CA LYS A 7 -4.42 -12.14 -28.25
C LYS A 7 -3.66 -10.83 -27.96
N TYR A 8 -2.59 -10.88 -27.16
CA TYR A 8 -1.75 -9.73 -26.88
C TYR A 8 -0.72 -9.49 -28.00
N ILE A 9 -0.18 -10.56 -28.57
CA ILE A 9 0.81 -10.52 -29.64
C ILE A 9 0.22 -9.96 -30.94
N THR A 10 -1.00 -10.36 -31.30
CA THR A 10 -1.67 -9.92 -32.56
C THR A 10 -2.22 -8.49 -32.53
N LYS A 11 -2.22 -7.81 -31.38
CA LYS A 11 -2.70 -6.43 -31.26
C LYS A 11 -1.59 -5.38 -31.20
N TYR A 12 -0.34 -5.80 -31.16
CA TYR A 12 0.78 -4.87 -31.08
C TYR A 12 1.23 -4.45 -32.48
N GLU A 13 0.89 -3.25 -32.88
CA GLU A 13 1.48 -2.58 -34.04
C GLU A 13 2.71 -1.81 -33.55
N ALA A 14 3.91 -2.27 -33.92
CA ALA A 14 5.13 -1.51 -33.67
C ALA A 14 5.01 -0.17 -34.43
N PRO A 15 5.27 0.97 -33.75
CA PRO A 15 5.33 2.25 -34.44
C PRO A 15 6.35 2.17 -35.59
N SER A 16 5.95 2.64 -36.77
CA SER A 16 6.69 2.52 -38.03
C SER A 16 8.12 3.10 -38.02
N HIS A 17 8.49 3.84 -36.99
CA HIS A 17 9.79 4.47 -36.81
C HIS A 17 10.66 3.82 -35.72
N ARG A 18 10.27 2.68 -35.21
CA ARG A 18 10.99 1.99 -34.14
C ARG A 18 11.69 0.74 -34.64
N LEU A 19 12.87 0.49 -34.07
CA LEU A 19 13.55 -0.78 -34.23
C LEU A 19 12.62 -1.93 -33.80
N PRO A 20 12.62 -3.05 -34.54
CA PRO A 20 11.80 -4.19 -34.19
C PRO A 20 12.12 -4.65 -32.76
N LEU A 21 11.07 -4.85 -31.98
CA LEU A 21 11.20 -5.40 -30.63
C LEU A 21 11.61 -6.86 -30.72
N THR A 22 12.53 -7.26 -29.88
CA THR A 22 12.93 -8.67 -29.72
C THR A 22 11.92 -9.40 -28.85
N GLY A 23 10.80 -9.82 -29.42
CA GLY A 23 9.78 -10.63 -28.77
C GLY A 23 9.08 -11.48 -29.80
N THR A 24 8.25 -12.44 -29.42
CA THR A 24 7.66 -13.40 -30.34
C THR A 24 6.85 -12.77 -31.47
N ALA A 25 6.07 -11.72 -31.19
CA ALA A 25 5.36 -10.97 -32.24
C ALA A 25 6.29 -10.08 -33.06
N ALA A 26 7.26 -9.47 -32.41
CA ALA A 26 8.31 -8.72 -33.09
C ALA A 26 9.22 -9.65 -33.89
N CYS A 27 9.34 -10.92 -33.52
CA CYS A 27 10.07 -11.93 -34.28
C CYS A 27 9.36 -12.31 -35.57
N GLU A 28 8.03 -12.39 -35.58
CA GLU A 28 7.27 -12.68 -36.81
C GLU A 28 7.34 -11.49 -37.79
N THR A 29 7.08 -10.28 -37.34
CA THR A 29 7.24 -9.06 -38.15
C THR A 29 8.69 -8.89 -38.61
N TYR A 30 9.64 -9.21 -37.74
CA TYR A 30 11.05 -9.16 -38.03
C TYR A 30 11.46 -10.19 -39.09
N ILE A 31 10.90 -11.40 -39.05
CA ILE A 31 11.18 -12.45 -40.05
C ILE A 31 10.56 -12.07 -41.43
N GLU A 32 9.38 -11.48 -41.46
CA GLU A 32 8.78 -10.98 -42.68
C GLU A 32 9.61 -9.86 -43.30
N ASP A 33 10.03 -8.89 -42.52
CA ASP A 33 10.94 -7.81 -42.96
C ASP A 33 12.31 -8.33 -43.40
N VAL A 34 12.83 -9.40 -42.77
CA VAL A 34 14.11 -10.05 -43.18
C VAL A 34 13.96 -10.72 -44.55
N MET A 35 12.81 -11.24 -44.85
CA MET A 35 12.57 -11.95 -46.09
C MET A 35 12.19 -11.01 -47.24
N ASP A 36 11.86 -9.74 -46.99
CA ASP A 36 11.69 -8.72 -48.00
C ASP A 36 13.08 -8.24 -48.53
N SER A 37 13.39 -8.63 -49.73
CA SER A 37 14.63 -8.28 -50.37
C SER A 37 14.81 -6.78 -50.68
N SER A 38 13.74 -5.97 -50.53
CA SER A 38 13.74 -4.52 -50.66
C SER A 38 14.00 -3.79 -49.32
N ALA A 39 13.84 -4.46 -48.20
CA ALA A 39 14.14 -3.91 -46.90
C ALA A 39 15.65 -3.64 -46.77
N PRO A 40 16.09 -2.58 -46.08
CA PRO A 40 17.49 -2.40 -45.73
C PRO A 40 17.95 -3.64 -45.00
N LYS A 41 18.83 -4.38 -45.65
CA LYS A 41 19.32 -5.64 -45.12
C LYS A 41 19.82 -5.40 -43.71
N TYR A 42 19.30 -6.15 -42.81
CA TYR A 42 19.77 -6.26 -41.47
C TYR A 42 21.25 -6.26 -41.47
N GLY A 43 21.83 -5.11 -41.24
CA GLY A 43 23.09 -5.13 -40.63
C GLY A 43 22.91 -5.72 -39.24
N TYR A 44 23.00 -7.00 -39.13
CA TYR A 44 23.08 -7.67 -37.89
C TYR A 44 24.52 -7.77 -37.46
N PRO A 45 24.84 -7.21 -36.35
CA PRO A 45 24.11 -6.25 -35.51
C PRO A 45 24.17 -4.84 -36.11
N VAL A 46 23.05 -4.15 -36.13
CA VAL A 46 23.07 -2.71 -36.39
C VAL A 46 23.75 -2.04 -35.22
N PRO A 47 24.83 -1.25 -35.44
CA PRO A 47 25.46 -0.49 -34.36
C PRO A 47 24.40 0.45 -33.74
N GLY A 48 24.09 0.25 -32.48
CA GLY A 48 23.12 1.03 -31.76
C GLY A 48 23.51 1.14 -30.30
N LYS A 49 22.59 1.62 -29.48
CA LYS A 49 22.81 1.74 -28.04
C LYS A 49 23.04 0.35 -27.44
N GLN A 50 24.19 0.16 -26.79
CA GLN A 50 24.61 -1.14 -26.26
C GLN A 50 24.17 -1.39 -24.81
N ASN A 51 23.66 -0.37 -24.12
CA ASN A 51 23.34 -0.41 -22.69
C ASN A 51 21.94 0.17 -22.42
N THR A 52 20.92 -0.43 -23.02
CA THR A 52 19.53 -0.07 -22.76
C THR A 52 19.16 -0.34 -21.29
N THR A 53 18.46 0.60 -20.68
CA THR A 53 17.93 0.45 -19.33
C THR A 53 16.55 -0.24 -19.35
N PRO A 54 16.10 -0.85 -18.24
CA PRO A 54 14.74 -1.38 -18.15
C PRO A 54 13.67 -0.33 -18.46
N GLN A 55 13.88 0.94 -18.06
CA GLN A 55 12.97 2.04 -18.36
C GLN A 55 12.87 2.33 -19.85
N GLU A 56 13.99 2.33 -20.58
CA GLU A 56 13.99 2.54 -22.03
C GLU A 56 13.24 1.44 -22.76
N VAL A 57 13.45 0.18 -22.36
CA VAL A 57 12.75 -0.96 -22.92
C VAL A 57 11.24 -0.85 -22.64
N MET A 58 10.86 -0.61 -21.39
CA MET A 58 9.46 -0.49 -21.00
C MET A 58 8.77 0.75 -21.61
N THR A 59 9.52 1.85 -21.76
CA THR A 59 9.01 3.07 -22.41
C THR A 59 8.63 2.82 -23.84
N GLN A 60 9.37 1.99 -24.58
CA GLN A 60 9.02 1.67 -25.96
C GLN A 60 7.64 1.01 -26.10
N MET A 61 7.15 0.35 -25.05
CA MET A 61 5.90 -0.39 -25.09
C MET A 61 4.75 0.26 -24.32
N PHE A 62 5.04 0.83 -23.16
CA PHE A 62 4.00 1.16 -22.18
C PHE A 62 3.96 2.63 -21.78
N PHE A 63 5.08 3.37 -21.87
CA PHE A 63 5.14 4.72 -21.33
C PHE A 63 5.21 5.78 -22.42
N VAL A 64 4.73 6.98 -22.09
CA VAL A 64 4.76 8.13 -22.98
C VAL A 64 6.22 8.51 -23.31
N HIS A 65 6.54 8.61 -24.61
CA HIS A 65 7.84 9.04 -25.12
C HIS A 65 8.03 10.55 -25.03
N ASP A 66 9.24 11.01 -25.22
CA ASP A 66 9.57 12.44 -25.16
C ASP A 66 8.86 13.25 -26.25
N ASP A 67 8.88 12.80 -27.52
CA ASP A 67 8.17 13.46 -28.62
C ASP A 67 6.66 13.53 -28.38
N GLU A 68 6.08 12.46 -27.87
CA GLU A 68 4.66 12.43 -27.50
C GLU A 68 4.40 13.33 -26.29
N TRP A 69 5.29 13.34 -25.30
CA TRP A 69 5.18 14.21 -24.13
C TRP A 69 5.14 15.68 -24.53
N GLU A 70 6.06 16.12 -25.40
CA GLU A 70 6.07 17.50 -25.92
C GLU A 70 4.74 17.90 -26.56
N ARG A 71 4.16 16.99 -27.35
CA ARG A 71 2.87 17.20 -28.00
C ARG A 71 1.74 17.31 -26.98
N ILE A 72 1.62 16.35 -26.06
CA ILE A 72 0.50 16.29 -25.12
C ILE A 72 0.54 17.35 -24.03
N CYS A 73 1.72 17.88 -23.71
CA CYS A 73 1.88 18.98 -22.77
C CYS A 73 1.06 20.23 -23.13
N GLN A 74 0.79 20.43 -24.42
CA GLN A 74 0.07 21.60 -24.93
C GLN A 74 -1.35 21.26 -25.41
N SER A 75 -1.70 19.97 -25.53
CA SER A 75 -2.94 19.53 -26.18
C SER A 75 -4.19 19.79 -25.35
N GLY A 76 -4.11 19.65 -24.02
CA GLY A 76 -5.27 19.69 -23.12
C GLY A 76 -6.32 18.58 -23.46
N GLU A 77 -5.89 17.47 -24.03
CA GLU A 77 -6.76 16.43 -24.61
C GLU A 77 -7.30 15.40 -23.62
N PHE A 78 -6.83 15.39 -22.39
CA PHE A 78 -7.20 14.40 -21.38
C PHE A 78 -8.47 14.80 -20.63
N ASP A 79 -9.27 13.81 -20.27
CA ASP A 79 -10.42 13.97 -19.38
C ASP A 79 -9.97 13.96 -17.92
N TYR A 80 -8.96 13.12 -17.62
CA TYR A 80 -8.40 12.95 -16.29
C TYR A 80 -6.88 12.95 -16.31
N VAL A 81 -6.27 13.70 -15.41
CA VAL A 81 -4.84 13.66 -15.10
C VAL A 81 -4.68 13.18 -13.66
N ILE A 82 -3.98 12.09 -13.47
CA ILE A 82 -3.78 11.43 -12.18
C ILE A 82 -2.30 11.57 -11.79
N ILE A 83 -2.01 12.10 -10.61
CA ILE A 83 -0.65 12.19 -10.08
C ILE A 83 -0.42 11.06 -9.10
N GLY A 84 0.55 10.18 -9.40
CA GLY A 84 0.84 8.95 -8.68
C GLY A 84 0.18 7.73 -9.30
N SER A 85 0.78 6.55 -9.08
CA SER A 85 0.45 5.31 -9.79
C SER A 85 0.16 4.12 -8.87
N SER A 86 -0.17 4.36 -7.59
CA SER A 86 -0.40 3.29 -6.62
C SER A 86 -1.89 2.91 -6.50
N TYR A 87 -2.30 2.34 -5.39
CA TYR A 87 -3.63 1.76 -5.16
C TYR A 87 -4.81 2.69 -5.48
N CYS A 88 -4.74 3.95 -5.03
CA CYS A 88 -5.83 4.91 -5.29
C CYS A 88 -5.95 5.24 -6.78
N ALA A 89 -4.81 5.35 -7.47
CA ALA A 89 -4.83 5.51 -8.93
C ALA A 89 -5.46 4.29 -9.61
N LEU A 90 -5.08 3.08 -9.20
CA LEU A 90 -5.65 1.85 -9.76
C LEU A 90 -7.17 1.79 -9.54
N GLY A 91 -7.65 2.02 -8.30
CA GLY A 91 -9.09 2.00 -7.99
C GLY A 91 -9.89 3.03 -8.80
N PHE A 92 -9.41 4.27 -8.89
CA PHE A 92 -10.02 5.33 -9.69
C PHE A 92 -10.04 4.97 -11.18
N ILE A 93 -8.90 4.60 -11.76
CA ILE A 93 -8.76 4.26 -13.18
C ILE A 93 -9.66 3.09 -13.55
N THR A 94 -9.73 2.05 -12.72
CA THR A 94 -10.59 0.89 -12.96
C THR A 94 -12.05 1.31 -13.11
N LYS A 95 -12.57 2.13 -12.19
CA LYS A 95 -13.97 2.59 -12.25
C LYS A 95 -14.25 3.50 -13.44
N VAL A 96 -13.36 4.44 -13.73
CA VAL A 96 -13.52 5.31 -14.90
C VAL A 96 -13.50 4.50 -16.19
N ALA A 97 -12.58 3.54 -16.34
CA ALA A 97 -12.48 2.69 -17.52
C ALA A 97 -13.71 1.76 -17.69
N GLU A 98 -14.27 1.26 -16.58
CA GLU A 98 -15.52 0.49 -16.59
C GLU A 98 -16.72 1.32 -17.04
N ASN A 99 -16.87 2.54 -16.53
CA ASN A 99 -18.02 3.39 -16.76
C ASN A 99 -17.94 4.13 -18.11
N ASN A 100 -16.74 4.53 -18.52
CA ASN A 100 -16.47 5.20 -19.79
C ASN A 100 -15.20 4.67 -20.46
N PRO A 101 -15.30 3.61 -21.25
CA PRO A 101 -14.16 3.04 -21.99
C PRO A 101 -13.50 3.99 -23.01
N LYS A 102 -14.03 5.20 -23.20
CA LYS A 102 -13.46 6.22 -24.09
C LYS A 102 -12.78 7.37 -23.35
N ALA A 103 -12.85 7.41 -22.03
CA ALA A 103 -12.20 8.44 -21.23
C ALA A 103 -10.68 8.41 -21.45
N LYS A 104 -10.10 9.57 -21.66
CA LYS A 104 -8.66 9.74 -21.85
C LYS A 104 -7.97 10.01 -20.50
N LEU A 105 -7.14 9.07 -20.08
CA LEU A 105 -6.49 9.07 -18.79
C LEU A 105 -4.97 9.26 -18.96
N LEU A 106 -4.37 10.15 -18.15
CA LEU A 106 -2.94 10.32 -18.06
C LEU A 106 -2.49 10.17 -16.60
N VAL A 107 -1.57 9.25 -16.36
CA VAL A 107 -0.88 9.10 -15.08
C VAL A 107 0.50 9.75 -15.15
N LEU A 108 0.80 10.62 -14.19
CA LEU A 108 2.13 11.20 -13.98
C LEU A 108 2.75 10.55 -12.75
N GLU A 109 3.83 9.79 -12.97
CA GLU A 109 4.56 9.10 -11.90
C GLU A 109 5.98 9.70 -11.79
N GLN A 110 6.36 10.12 -10.58
CA GLN A 110 7.68 10.70 -10.38
C GLN A 110 8.80 9.67 -10.44
N GLY A 111 8.49 8.42 -10.10
CA GLY A 111 9.47 7.33 -10.09
C GLY A 111 9.62 6.64 -11.44
N GLN A 112 10.49 5.65 -11.44
CA GLN A 112 10.79 4.79 -12.58
C GLN A 112 10.05 3.45 -12.46
N TYR A 113 10.04 2.69 -13.54
CA TYR A 113 9.74 1.27 -13.48
C TYR A 113 10.85 0.56 -12.71
N PHE A 114 10.50 -0.20 -11.68
CA PHE A 114 11.46 -0.89 -10.82
C PHE A 114 11.18 -2.40 -10.77
N HIS A 115 10.10 -2.81 -10.11
CA HIS A 115 9.67 -4.20 -10.09
C HIS A 115 8.37 -4.39 -10.86
N PRO A 116 8.22 -5.52 -11.56
CA PRO A 116 6.97 -5.85 -12.26
C PRO A 116 5.83 -6.15 -11.28
N THR A 117 6.17 -6.65 -10.09
CA THR A 117 5.23 -7.13 -9.08
C THR A 117 5.79 -6.90 -7.67
N HIS A 118 5.09 -7.38 -6.65
CA HIS A 118 5.52 -7.31 -5.26
C HIS A 118 6.88 -8.01 -5.06
N PHE A 119 7.77 -7.42 -4.24
CA PHE A 119 9.12 -7.96 -4.06
C PHE A 119 9.17 -9.40 -3.52
N GLN A 120 8.15 -9.81 -2.73
CA GLN A 120 8.06 -11.18 -2.22
C GLN A 120 7.55 -12.19 -3.26
N ASN A 121 7.02 -11.75 -4.39
CA ASN A 121 6.72 -12.60 -5.54
C ASN A 121 7.96 -12.87 -6.39
N LEU A 122 9.07 -12.22 -6.10
CA LEU A 122 10.37 -12.36 -6.75
C LEU A 122 11.29 -13.29 -5.92
N PRO A 123 12.42 -13.76 -6.48
CA PRO A 123 13.37 -14.56 -5.73
C PRO A 123 13.83 -13.88 -4.42
N PRO A 124 14.15 -14.64 -3.35
CA PRO A 124 14.50 -14.10 -2.02
C PRO A 124 15.62 -13.05 -2.01
N ALA A 125 16.51 -13.06 -3.01
CA ALA A 125 17.55 -12.02 -3.15
C ALA A 125 16.98 -10.61 -3.27
N TYR A 126 15.76 -10.45 -3.76
CA TYR A 126 15.09 -9.14 -3.88
C TYR A 126 14.67 -8.54 -2.53
N ILE A 127 14.82 -9.26 -1.41
CA ILE A 127 14.63 -8.67 -0.07
C ILE A 127 15.56 -7.47 0.16
N CYS A 128 16.71 -7.41 -0.50
CA CYS A 128 17.62 -6.27 -0.41
C CYS A 128 17.01 -4.95 -0.94
N THR A 129 15.93 -5.04 -1.72
CA THR A 129 15.23 -3.86 -2.25
C THR A 129 14.19 -3.30 -1.28
N TRP A 130 13.86 -4.04 -0.22
CA TRP A 130 12.91 -3.62 0.80
C TRP A 130 13.59 -2.74 1.84
N ARG A 131 13.05 -1.52 2.05
CA ARG A 131 13.62 -0.49 2.92
C ARG A 131 14.96 0.08 2.40
N GLY A 132 15.60 0.94 3.17
CA GLY A 132 16.90 1.51 2.80
C GLY A 132 16.84 2.30 1.48
N ALA A 133 17.54 1.82 0.47
CA ALA A 133 17.67 2.54 -0.80
C ALA A 133 16.37 2.68 -1.61
N SER A 134 15.35 1.85 -1.34
CA SER A 134 14.04 1.95 -2.00
C SER A 134 13.12 2.99 -1.35
N GLU A 135 13.44 3.47 -0.16
CA GLU A 135 12.60 4.37 0.62
C GLU A 135 13.19 5.79 0.63
N THR A 136 12.36 6.78 0.36
CA THR A 136 12.74 8.20 0.35
C THR A 136 11.84 9.02 1.26
N PHE A 137 12.37 10.14 1.74
CA PHE A 137 11.70 11.01 2.71
C PHE A 137 11.61 12.43 2.15
N PRO A 138 10.56 12.79 1.38
CA PRO A 138 10.38 14.14 0.87
C PRO A 138 9.82 15.09 1.95
N TRP A 139 10.29 14.98 3.18
CA TRP A 139 10.01 15.86 4.33
C TRP A 139 11.11 15.73 5.37
N SER A 140 11.27 16.75 6.18
CA SER A 140 12.10 16.71 7.38
C SER A 140 11.25 16.29 8.61
N ILE A 141 11.92 15.79 9.61
CA ILE A 141 11.33 15.47 10.92
C ILE A 141 11.65 16.63 11.89
N SER A 142 10.65 17.07 12.67
CA SER A 142 10.88 18.11 13.68
C SER A 142 11.81 17.63 14.78
N GLU A 143 12.53 18.57 15.40
CA GLU A 143 13.39 18.27 16.54
C GLU A 143 12.62 17.60 17.69
N LYS A 144 11.40 18.06 17.96
CA LYS A 144 10.53 17.48 18.99
C LYS A 144 10.22 16.00 18.75
N THR A 145 9.93 15.62 17.50
CA THR A 145 9.76 14.20 17.13
C THR A 145 11.06 13.42 17.30
N HIS A 146 12.18 13.99 16.83
CA HIS A 146 13.48 13.32 16.97
C HIS A 146 13.88 13.08 18.44
N GLN A 147 13.54 14.00 19.34
CA GLN A 147 13.78 13.88 20.78
C GLN A 147 12.71 13.04 21.50
N GLY A 148 11.63 12.67 20.87
CA GLY A 148 10.56 11.84 21.44
C GLY A 148 11.10 10.53 22.03
N LYS A 149 10.38 9.95 23.00
CA LYS A 149 10.85 8.73 23.70
C LYS A 149 10.90 7.53 22.73
N TYR A 150 9.84 7.29 21.98
CA TYR A 150 9.71 6.13 21.07
C TYR A 150 9.68 6.55 19.61
N ILE A 151 8.67 7.35 19.19
CA ILE A 151 8.49 7.76 17.79
C ILE A 151 9.66 8.66 17.36
N LYS A 152 10.35 8.29 16.30
CA LYS A 152 11.49 9.02 15.74
C LYS A 152 11.26 9.46 14.30
N TRP A 153 10.46 8.73 13.54
CA TRP A 153 10.25 8.95 12.11
C TRP A 153 9.00 8.25 11.59
N GLN A 154 8.49 8.72 10.46
CA GLN A 154 7.44 8.09 9.68
C GLN A 154 8.07 7.32 8.52
N HIS A 155 7.54 6.15 8.18
CA HIS A 155 7.97 5.43 6.99
C HIS A 155 7.89 6.30 5.74
N GLY A 156 8.93 6.25 4.91
CA GLY A 156 9.09 7.03 3.71
C GLY A 156 8.23 6.58 2.54
N MET A 157 8.50 7.17 1.39
CA MET A 157 7.84 6.87 0.11
C MET A 157 8.71 5.94 -0.72
N ASN A 158 8.06 5.16 -1.59
CA ASN A 158 8.72 4.39 -2.64
C ASN A 158 8.38 5.04 -3.99
N ASN A 159 9.34 5.76 -4.56
CA ASN A 159 9.16 6.53 -5.79
C ASN A 159 9.40 5.65 -7.01
N PHE A 160 8.48 4.72 -7.24
CA PHE A 160 8.46 3.79 -8.35
C PHE A 160 7.04 3.64 -8.90
N LEU A 161 6.92 3.20 -10.14
CA LEU A 161 5.62 2.79 -10.67
C LEU A 161 4.95 1.79 -9.72
N GLY A 162 3.74 2.10 -9.27
CA GLY A 162 3.02 1.34 -8.26
C GLY A 162 3.31 1.72 -6.81
N GLY A 163 4.33 2.54 -6.55
CA GLY A 163 4.64 3.06 -5.22
C GLY A 163 4.82 1.98 -4.16
N ARG A 164 4.28 2.21 -2.97
CA ARG A 164 4.33 1.28 -1.84
C ARG A 164 3.65 -0.07 -2.08
N SER A 165 2.87 -0.22 -3.17
CA SER A 165 2.25 -1.52 -3.51
C SER A 165 3.28 -2.63 -3.75
N LEU A 166 4.53 -2.26 -4.04
CA LEU A 166 5.63 -3.19 -4.24
C LEU A 166 6.16 -3.79 -2.92
N PHE A 167 5.86 -3.16 -1.76
CA PHE A 167 6.53 -3.45 -0.48
C PHE A 167 5.58 -3.57 0.72
N TRP A 168 4.29 -3.58 0.54
CA TRP A 168 3.32 -3.70 1.63
C TRP A 168 3.13 -5.14 2.10
N ASN A 169 2.50 -5.35 3.23
CA ASN A 169 2.34 -6.70 3.79
C ASN A 169 1.01 -7.39 3.43
N GLY A 170 0.09 -6.71 2.76
CA GLY A 170 -1.11 -7.31 2.18
C GLY A 170 -2.35 -7.36 3.10
N TRP A 171 -2.27 -6.93 4.35
CA TRP A 171 -3.43 -6.89 5.24
C TRP A 171 -4.47 -5.89 4.76
N THR A 172 -5.71 -6.34 4.60
CA THR A 172 -6.79 -5.51 4.02
C THR A 172 -8.12 -5.80 4.74
N PRO A 173 -8.22 -5.45 6.03
CA PRO A 173 -9.46 -5.62 6.79
C PRO A 173 -10.51 -4.62 6.32
N GLU A 174 -11.77 -5.07 6.29
CA GLU A 174 -12.92 -4.19 6.21
C GLU A 174 -13.24 -3.69 7.62
N PRO A 175 -13.29 -2.36 7.85
CA PRO A 175 -13.67 -1.83 9.14
C PRO A 175 -15.17 -2.01 9.40
N THR A 176 -15.56 -2.05 10.67
CA THR A 176 -16.97 -2.03 11.10
C THR A 176 -17.46 -0.59 11.31
N ASP A 177 -18.78 -0.42 11.49
CA ASP A 177 -19.36 0.89 11.80
C ASP A 177 -18.78 1.47 13.09
N GLU A 178 -18.58 0.63 14.11
CA GLU A 178 -17.99 1.04 15.39
C GLU A 178 -16.53 1.49 15.23
N GLU A 179 -15.77 0.85 14.35
CA GLU A 179 -14.41 1.27 14.05
C GLU A 179 -14.36 2.60 13.28
N MET A 180 -15.44 2.98 12.60
CA MET A 180 -15.62 4.24 11.89
C MET A 180 -16.56 5.24 12.60
N GLU A 181 -16.87 5.05 13.87
CA GLU A 181 -17.91 5.79 14.62
C GLU A 181 -17.85 7.33 14.45
N HIS A 182 -16.66 7.91 14.28
CA HIS A 182 -16.48 9.36 14.17
C HIS A 182 -16.38 9.86 12.71
N TRP A 183 -16.71 9.01 11.75
CA TRP A 183 -16.69 9.36 10.35
C TRP A 183 -18.06 9.84 9.87
N PRO A 184 -18.14 10.71 8.83
CA PRO A 184 -19.42 11.07 8.24
C PRO A 184 -20.17 9.79 7.76
N PRO A 185 -21.48 9.66 8.04
CA PRO A 185 -22.25 8.50 7.63
C PRO A 185 -22.13 8.16 6.14
N GLU A 186 -22.11 9.17 5.29
CA GLU A 186 -21.96 9.00 3.83
C GLU A 186 -20.62 8.37 3.45
N VAL A 187 -19.58 8.60 4.26
CA VAL A 187 -18.26 7.98 4.05
C VAL A 187 -18.29 6.52 4.52
N ILE A 188 -18.94 6.22 5.64
CA ILE A 188 -19.13 4.86 6.15
C ILE A 188 -19.89 4.02 5.11
N ASP A 189 -21.04 4.52 4.65
CA ASP A 189 -21.86 3.87 3.63
C ASP A 189 -21.06 3.63 2.33
N THR A 190 -20.24 4.60 1.94
CA THR A 190 -19.38 4.48 0.78
C THR A 190 -18.35 3.35 0.94
N VAL A 191 -17.69 3.27 2.09
CA VAL A 191 -16.70 2.21 2.36
C VAL A 191 -17.35 0.83 2.20
N HIS A 192 -18.46 0.58 2.88
CA HIS A 192 -19.14 -0.72 2.79
C HIS A 192 -19.66 -1.04 1.40
N LYS A 193 -20.22 -0.05 0.71
CA LYS A 193 -20.73 -0.22 -0.66
C LYS A 193 -19.66 -0.71 -1.62
N TYR A 194 -18.44 -0.17 -1.54
CA TYR A 194 -17.37 -0.50 -2.48
C TYR A 194 -16.44 -1.60 -2.00
N PHE A 195 -16.49 -2.02 -0.73
CA PHE A 195 -15.50 -2.96 -0.20
C PHE A 195 -15.53 -4.34 -0.88
N GLY A 196 -16.69 -4.79 -1.35
CA GLY A 196 -16.80 -5.99 -2.18
C GLY A 196 -15.94 -5.92 -3.45
N GLU A 197 -16.05 -4.81 -4.19
CA GLU A 197 -15.25 -4.57 -5.40
C GLU A 197 -13.74 -4.41 -5.07
N VAL A 198 -13.42 -3.79 -3.93
CA VAL A 198 -12.03 -3.70 -3.43
C VAL A 198 -11.44 -5.09 -3.20
N ARG A 199 -12.22 -5.99 -2.58
CA ARG A 199 -11.77 -7.38 -2.35
C ARG A 199 -11.48 -8.09 -3.67
N GLU A 200 -12.30 -7.89 -4.69
CA GLU A 200 -12.06 -8.43 -6.03
C GLU A 200 -10.82 -7.81 -6.69
N LEU A 201 -10.71 -6.47 -6.70
CA LEU A 201 -9.61 -5.76 -7.33
C LEU A 201 -8.25 -6.11 -6.72
N LEU A 202 -8.18 -6.19 -5.40
CA LEU A 202 -6.95 -6.46 -4.66
C LEU A 202 -6.71 -7.95 -4.39
N ASN A 203 -7.59 -8.84 -4.86
CA ASN A 203 -7.57 -10.28 -4.56
C ASN A 203 -7.57 -10.57 -3.05
N VAL A 204 -8.39 -9.88 -2.26
CA VAL A 204 -8.45 -10.10 -0.82
C VAL A 204 -9.19 -11.40 -0.50
N VAL A 205 -8.50 -12.30 0.19
CA VAL A 205 -9.04 -13.58 0.67
C VAL A 205 -8.80 -13.74 2.17
N SER A 206 -9.66 -14.50 2.81
CA SER A 206 -9.48 -14.89 4.21
C SER A 206 -8.34 -15.92 4.33
N ALA A 207 -7.52 -15.83 5.38
CA ALA A 207 -6.38 -16.72 5.56
C ALA A 207 -6.76 -18.21 5.59
N ASP A 208 -7.93 -18.53 6.12
CA ASP A 208 -8.46 -19.90 6.14
C ASP A 208 -9.02 -20.40 4.79
N GLU A 209 -9.10 -19.52 3.80
CA GLU A 209 -9.47 -19.83 2.41
C GLU A 209 -8.26 -19.90 1.45
N ILE A 210 -7.05 -19.67 1.95
CA ILE A 210 -5.84 -19.71 1.13
C ILE A 210 -5.41 -21.17 0.87
N PHE A 211 -5.39 -21.53 -0.41
CA PHE A 211 -4.88 -22.83 -0.87
C PHE A 211 -3.59 -22.62 -1.65
N VAL A 212 -2.52 -23.27 -1.19
CA VAL A 212 -1.22 -23.28 -1.86
C VAL A 212 -0.99 -24.68 -2.43
N THR A 213 -0.83 -24.78 -3.74
CA THR A 213 -0.76 -26.04 -4.48
C THR A 213 0.67 -26.52 -4.72
N SER A 214 1.68 -25.66 -4.56
CA SER A 214 3.10 -26.00 -4.72
C SER A 214 3.63 -27.00 -3.69
N HIS A 215 2.95 -27.11 -2.54
CA HIS A 215 3.17 -28.19 -1.60
C HIS A 215 2.11 -29.28 -1.82
N PRO A 216 2.40 -30.33 -2.61
CA PRO A 216 1.41 -31.22 -3.18
C PRO A 216 0.60 -32.04 -2.19
N ALA A 217 0.83 -31.90 -0.90
CA ALA A 217 0.12 -32.69 0.09
C ALA A 217 -0.68 -31.89 1.12
N LYS A 218 -0.45 -30.54 1.31
CA LYS A 218 -1.07 -29.84 2.45
C LYS A 218 -1.18 -28.32 2.23
N PRO A 219 -2.31 -27.68 2.60
CA PRO A 219 -2.42 -26.24 2.61
C PRO A 219 -1.48 -25.65 3.68
N VAL A 220 -0.66 -24.67 3.31
CA VAL A 220 0.26 -23.97 4.23
C VAL A 220 -0.52 -23.23 5.34
N TYR A 221 -1.65 -22.63 4.99
CA TYR A 221 -2.62 -22.07 5.95
C TYR A 221 -3.67 -23.16 6.26
N GLY A 222 -3.30 -24.13 7.08
CA GLY A 222 -4.10 -25.34 7.31
C GLY A 222 -4.50 -25.55 8.76
N LYS A 223 -3.85 -26.50 9.41
CA LYS A 223 -4.21 -26.93 10.75
C LYS A 223 -3.79 -25.95 11.82
N LEU A 224 -2.64 -25.28 11.66
CA LEU A 224 -2.21 -24.22 12.56
C LEU A 224 -3.19 -23.04 12.53
N GLN A 225 -3.66 -22.63 11.33
CA GLN A 225 -4.69 -21.60 11.18
C GLN A 225 -5.95 -21.97 11.98
N LYS A 226 -6.45 -23.19 11.82
CA LYS A 226 -7.64 -23.68 12.54
C LYS A 226 -7.41 -23.79 14.05
N ALA A 227 -6.22 -24.25 14.47
CA ALA A 227 -5.90 -24.36 15.89
C ALA A 227 -5.90 -22.99 16.59
N LEU A 228 -5.32 -21.98 15.94
CA LEU A 228 -5.32 -20.61 16.45
C LEU A 228 -6.72 -19.98 16.45
N GLN A 229 -7.50 -20.18 15.39
CA GLN A 229 -8.90 -19.70 15.37
C GLN A 229 -9.73 -20.30 16.50
N LEU A 230 -9.51 -21.60 16.80
CA LEU A 230 -10.19 -22.27 17.91
C LEU A 230 -9.73 -21.72 19.27
N ALA A 231 -8.42 -21.59 19.48
CA ALA A 231 -7.86 -21.02 20.72
C ALA A 231 -8.37 -19.61 20.98
N LEU A 232 -8.50 -18.79 19.93
CA LEU A 232 -8.92 -17.40 20.01
C LEU A 232 -10.42 -17.18 19.87
N SER A 233 -11.23 -18.26 19.80
CA SER A 233 -12.66 -18.17 19.52
C SER A 233 -13.48 -17.37 20.56
N LYS A 234 -12.95 -17.21 21.77
CA LYS A 234 -13.55 -16.45 22.87
C LYS A 234 -12.72 -15.25 23.30
N VAL A 235 -11.74 -14.83 22.49
CA VAL A 235 -10.81 -13.76 22.88
C VAL A 235 -11.53 -12.44 23.19
N SER A 236 -12.60 -12.11 22.49
CA SER A 236 -13.39 -10.91 22.76
C SER A 236 -14.21 -10.97 24.07
N ASP A 237 -14.47 -12.18 24.58
CA ASP A 237 -15.13 -12.36 25.88
C ASP A 237 -14.13 -12.31 27.05
N ASN A 238 -12.91 -12.77 26.80
CA ASN A 238 -11.90 -12.98 27.84
C ASN A 238 -10.89 -11.84 27.95
N VAL A 239 -10.59 -11.14 26.85
CA VAL A 239 -9.68 -9.99 26.82
C VAL A 239 -10.48 -8.72 26.56
N ASP A 240 -10.79 -8.05 27.62
CA ASP A 240 -11.71 -6.90 27.70
C ASP A 240 -11.50 -5.78 26.66
N THR A 241 -10.30 -5.66 26.11
CA THR A 241 -9.94 -4.64 25.12
C THR A 241 -10.07 -5.13 23.69
N ILE A 242 -10.24 -6.44 23.45
CA ILE A 242 -10.43 -7.01 22.12
C ILE A 242 -11.91 -7.01 21.77
N THR A 243 -12.26 -6.39 20.66
CA THR A 243 -13.65 -6.25 20.19
C THR A 243 -14.05 -7.30 19.16
N ARG A 244 -13.08 -7.75 18.33
CA ARG A 244 -13.33 -8.82 17.35
C ARG A 244 -12.05 -9.56 16.98
N MET A 245 -12.22 -10.79 16.50
CA MET A 245 -11.17 -11.60 15.88
C MET A 245 -11.69 -12.21 14.58
N ILE A 246 -10.89 -12.13 13.54
CA ILE A 246 -11.16 -12.76 12.24
C ILE A 246 -9.90 -13.43 11.69
N PRO A 247 -10.03 -14.46 10.82
CA PRO A 247 -8.90 -14.88 10.00
C PRO A 247 -8.33 -13.72 9.22
N GLY A 248 -7.02 -13.68 9.01
CA GLY A 248 -6.35 -12.54 8.36
C GLY A 248 -6.90 -12.26 6.96
N PRO A 249 -7.44 -11.07 6.69
CA PRO A 249 -7.87 -10.67 5.35
C PRO A 249 -6.67 -10.20 4.54
N LEU A 250 -6.25 -11.01 3.58
CA LEU A 250 -4.97 -10.85 2.88
C LEU A 250 -5.18 -10.60 1.39
N ALA A 251 -4.51 -9.58 0.86
CA ALA A 251 -4.49 -9.26 -0.57
C ALA A 251 -3.50 -10.18 -1.30
N VAL A 252 -3.89 -11.43 -1.47
CA VAL A 252 -3.07 -12.48 -2.07
C VAL A 252 -3.89 -13.29 -3.05
N LYS A 253 -3.24 -13.78 -4.08
CA LYS A 253 -3.82 -14.69 -5.05
C LYS A 253 -3.27 -16.08 -4.80
N SER A 254 -4.13 -17.03 -4.50
CA SER A 254 -3.77 -18.39 -4.09
C SER A 254 -4.32 -19.50 -4.98
N LYS A 255 -5.00 -19.13 -6.06
CA LYS A 255 -5.57 -20.11 -7.01
C LYS A 255 -5.19 -19.74 -8.43
N SER A 256 -4.66 -20.69 -9.19
CA SER A 256 -4.45 -20.51 -10.64
C SER A 256 -3.46 -19.41 -11.00
N HIS A 257 -2.15 -19.64 -10.74
CA HIS A 257 -1.13 -18.64 -11.05
C HIS A 257 -0.19 -19.09 -12.15
N ARG A 258 0.29 -18.08 -12.91
CA ARG A 258 1.24 -18.28 -14.00
C ARG A 258 2.64 -18.59 -13.52
N TYR A 259 3.00 -17.98 -12.39
CA TYR A 259 4.39 -17.99 -11.94
C TYR A 259 4.57 -18.59 -10.55
N GLN A 260 3.57 -18.42 -9.68
CA GLN A 260 3.63 -18.86 -8.28
C GLN A 260 2.24 -19.21 -7.76
N ASP A 261 2.18 -20.14 -6.82
CA ASP A 261 0.93 -20.59 -6.19
C ASP A 261 0.41 -19.61 -5.12
N PHE A 262 1.22 -18.62 -4.76
CA PHE A 262 0.88 -17.57 -3.82
C PHE A 262 1.53 -16.27 -4.29
N GLU A 263 0.73 -15.27 -4.56
CA GLU A 263 1.18 -13.96 -5.04
C GLU A 263 0.56 -12.86 -4.21
N LYS A 264 1.40 -12.00 -3.61
CA LYS A 264 0.92 -10.74 -3.03
C LYS A 264 0.57 -9.74 -4.12
N HIS A 265 -0.54 -9.05 -3.91
CA HIS A 265 -1.02 -8.05 -4.86
C HIS A 265 -0.05 -6.87 -4.96
N ALA A 266 0.19 -6.40 -6.17
CA ALA A 266 0.89 -5.15 -6.49
C ALA A 266 0.19 -4.47 -7.67
N VAL A 267 0.50 -3.20 -7.89
CA VAL A 267 -0.22 -2.37 -8.89
C VAL A 267 0.42 -2.36 -10.28
N PRO A 268 1.75 -2.43 -10.46
CA PRO A 268 2.36 -2.20 -11.77
C PRO A 268 1.79 -3.08 -12.88
N ASP A 269 1.73 -4.39 -12.66
CA ASP A 269 1.20 -5.35 -13.64
C ASP A 269 -0.26 -5.06 -14.03
N LYS A 270 -1.08 -4.57 -13.09
CA LYS A 270 -2.48 -4.21 -13.33
C LYS A 270 -2.63 -2.97 -14.22
N LEU A 271 -1.80 -1.96 -14.00
CA LEU A 271 -1.78 -0.78 -14.87
C LEU A 271 -1.32 -1.12 -16.28
N LEU A 272 -0.30 -1.98 -16.41
CA LEU A 272 0.16 -2.46 -17.71
C LEU A 272 -0.92 -3.29 -18.43
N ASP A 273 -1.64 -4.15 -17.69
CA ASP A 273 -2.78 -4.91 -18.23
C ASP A 273 -3.90 -3.98 -18.75
N ILE A 274 -4.18 -2.88 -18.03
CA ILE A 274 -5.16 -1.87 -18.47
C ILE A 274 -4.69 -1.21 -19.77
N ILE A 275 -3.43 -0.82 -19.88
CA ILE A 275 -2.87 -0.24 -21.11
C ILE A 275 -3.05 -1.21 -22.29
N LEU A 276 -2.70 -2.48 -22.11
CA LEU A 276 -2.82 -3.49 -23.15
C LEU A 276 -4.26 -3.78 -23.55
N SER A 277 -5.16 -3.84 -22.57
CA SER A 277 -6.57 -4.17 -22.82
C SER A 277 -7.36 -3.00 -23.41
N SER A 278 -6.89 -1.76 -23.23
CA SER A 278 -7.56 -0.53 -23.65
C SER A 278 -7.03 0.04 -24.97
N ALA A 279 -6.11 -0.64 -25.64
CA ALA A 279 -5.46 -0.15 -26.86
C ALA A 279 -6.44 0.37 -27.95
N ASP A 280 -7.68 -0.13 -27.97
CA ASP A 280 -8.72 0.28 -28.92
C ASP A 280 -9.82 1.19 -28.31
N LYS A 281 -9.83 1.42 -26.98
CA LYS A 281 -11.03 1.98 -26.30
C LYS A 281 -10.78 3.17 -25.40
N ALA A 282 -9.79 3.12 -24.54
CA ALA A 282 -9.44 4.26 -23.69
C ALA A 282 -7.93 4.23 -23.43
N PRO A 283 -7.17 5.09 -24.06
CA PRO A 283 -5.73 5.07 -23.86
C PRO A 283 -5.38 5.59 -22.47
N LEU A 284 -5.18 4.67 -21.55
CA LEU A 284 -4.41 4.99 -20.34
C LEU A 284 -2.99 5.24 -20.80
N LYS A 285 -2.50 6.46 -20.58
CA LYS A 285 -1.12 6.85 -20.79
C LYS A 285 -0.42 7.05 -19.46
N ILE A 286 0.81 6.61 -19.37
CA ILE A 286 1.65 6.79 -18.17
C ILE A 286 2.94 7.49 -18.56
N ARG A 287 3.23 8.61 -17.90
CA ARG A 287 4.53 9.29 -17.97
C ARG A 287 5.30 9.06 -16.68
N ILE A 288 6.39 8.32 -16.72
CA ILE A 288 7.32 8.08 -15.62
C ILE A 288 8.41 9.14 -15.54
N ASN A 289 9.16 9.19 -14.44
CA ASN A 289 10.19 10.21 -14.17
C ASN A 289 9.65 11.65 -14.20
N CYS A 290 8.34 11.82 -13.98
CA CYS A 290 7.65 13.09 -14.11
C CYS A 290 7.15 13.58 -12.74
N THR A 291 7.98 14.32 -12.03
CA THR A 291 7.61 14.93 -10.75
C THR A 291 6.78 16.17 -10.97
N VAL A 292 5.56 16.20 -10.46
CA VAL A 292 4.74 17.42 -10.41
C VAL A 292 5.19 18.25 -9.20
N LYS A 293 5.69 19.47 -9.49
CA LYS A 293 6.28 20.37 -8.49
C LYS A 293 5.27 21.36 -7.94
N LYS A 294 4.37 21.86 -8.80
CA LYS A 294 3.39 22.88 -8.45
C LYS A 294 2.19 22.84 -9.38
N ILE A 295 1.04 23.25 -8.86
CA ILE A 295 -0.18 23.48 -9.64
C ILE A 295 -0.37 24.99 -9.77
N GLN A 296 -0.40 25.49 -11.00
CA GLN A 296 -0.82 26.88 -11.28
C GLN A 296 -2.34 26.93 -11.38
N GLN A 297 -2.93 27.97 -10.86
CA GLN A 297 -4.38 28.20 -10.87
C GLN A 297 -4.73 29.54 -11.53
N ASP A 298 -5.92 29.57 -12.12
CA ASP A 298 -6.62 30.79 -12.50
C ASP A 298 -7.93 30.85 -11.70
N GLY A 299 -8.01 31.77 -10.76
CA GLY A 299 -9.09 31.82 -9.78
C GLY A 299 -9.15 30.54 -8.94
N LYS A 300 -10.22 29.76 -9.09
CA LYS A 300 -10.46 28.49 -8.38
C LYS A 300 -10.06 27.25 -9.19
N LYS A 301 -9.67 27.42 -10.44
CA LYS A 301 -9.40 26.32 -11.38
C LYS A 301 -7.91 26.08 -11.53
N ALA A 302 -7.46 24.84 -11.35
CA ALA A 302 -6.11 24.41 -11.71
C ALA A 302 -5.98 24.41 -13.24
N THR A 303 -4.91 24.98 -13.78
CA THR A 303 -4.74 25.21 -15.22
C THR A 303 -3.47 24.58 -15.79
N VAL A 304 -2.37 24.62 -15.04
CA VAL A 304 -1.06 24.12 -15.48
C VAL A 304 -0.38 23.34 -14.35
N LEU A 305 0.27 22.25 -14.68
CA LEU A 305 1.18 21.54 -13.80
C LEU A 305 2.63 21.90 -14.16
N GLU A 306 3.36 22.43 -13.21
CA GLU A 306 4.81 22.58 -13.30
C GLU A 306 5.45 21.23 -12.97
N THR A 307 6.10 20.62 -13.95
CA THR A 307 6.71 19.31 -13.76
C THR A 307 8.23 19.36 -13.90
N SER A 308 8.92 18.28 -13.53
CA SER A 308 10.35 18.12 -13.79
C SER A 308 10.68 18.03 -15.28
N GLN A 309 9.66 17.84 -16.13
CA GLN A 309 9.77 17.66 -17.57
C GLN A 309 9.02 18.73 -18.37
N GLY A 310 8.92 19.94 -17.81
CA GLY A 310 8.24 21.07 -18.42
C GLY A 310 6.80 21.26 -17.91
N ASN A 311 6.13 22.29 -18.43
CA ASN A 311 4.78 22.66 -18.04
C ASN A 311 3.76 21.85 -18.84
N PHE A 312 2.77 21.29 -18.12
CA PHE A 312 1.66 20.53 -18.70
C PHE A 312 0.35 21.30 -18.54
N LYS A 313 -0.34 21.59 -19.64
CA LYS A 313 -1.65 22.25 -19.64
C LYS A 313 -2.77 21.26 -19.35
N LEU A 314 -3.54 21.51 -18.29
CA LEU A 314 -4.68 20.66 -17.92
C LEU A 314 -5.87 20.77 -18.89
N GLY A 315 -6.07 21.94 -19.53
CA GLY A 315 -7.27 22.16 -20.33
C GLY A 315 -8.55 22.04 -19.50
N ASN A 316 -9.41 21.09 -19.85
CA ASN A 316 -10.62 20.77 -19.09
C ASN A 316 -10.48 19.53 -18.20
N ALA A 317 -9.30 18.96 -18.11
CA ALA A 317 -9.07 17.78 -17.31
C ALA A 317 -9.41 17.97 -15.83
N LYS A 318 -9.97 16.95 -15.23
CA LYS A 318 -10.07 16.81 -13.77
C LYS A 318 -8.75 16.25 -13.26
N LEU A 319 -8.16 16.91 -12.26
CA LEU A 319 -6.88 16.53 -11.66
C LEU A 319 -7.12 15.71 -10.42
N VAL A 320 -6.58 14.49 -10.37
CA VAL A 320 -6.71 13.55 -9.24
C VAL A 320 -5.35 13.37 -8.58
N LEU A 321 -5.25 13.70 -7.28
CA LEU A 321 -4.05 13.52 -6.50
C LEU A 321 -4.08 12.14 -5.83
N ALA A 322 -3.27 11.21 -6.34
CA ALA A 322 -3.19 9.81 -5.90
C ALA A 322 -1.79 9.42 -5.38
N MET A 323 -1.13 10.36 -4.70
CA MET A 323 0.29 10.30 -4.29
C MET A 323 0.48 9.85 -2.83
N GLY A 324 -0.49 9.16 -2.22
CA GLY A 324 -0.48 8.82 -0.79
C GLY A 324 -0.97 9.99 0.08
N THR A 325 -0.35 10.22 1.23
CA THR A 325 -0.83 11.20 2.23
C THR A 325 0.00 12.48 2.30
N LEU A 326 1.30 12.38 2.50
CA LEU A 326 2.16 13.55 2.74
C LEU A 326 2.54 14.31 1.46
N PRO A 327 2.93 13.68 0.35
CA PRO A 327 3.26 14.40 -0.88
C PRO A 327 2.12 15.24 -1.46
N PRO A 328 0.85 14.77 -1.54
CA PRO A 328 -0.23 15.63 -2.02
C PRO A 328 -0.50 16.80 -1.06
N THR A 329 -0.24 16.62 0.25
CA THR A 329 -0.34 17.71 1.22
C THR A 329 0.72 18.79 0.95
N THR A 330 1.98 18.39 0.67
CA THR A 330 3.04 19.33 0.26
C THR A 330 2.66 20.07 -1.01
N LEU A 331 2.16 19.36 -2.03
CA LEU A 331 1.75 19.95 -3.30
C LEU A 331 0.62 20.95 -3.12
N MET A 332 -0.39 20.63 -2.32
CA MET A 332 -1.52 21.53 -2.02
C MET A 332 -1.07 22.77 -1.27
N LEU A 333 -0.25 22.64 -0.23
CA LEU A 333 0.26 23.76 0.56
C LEU A 333 1.10 24.75 -0.28
N ASN A 334 1.92 24.25 -1.23
CA ASN A 334 2.72 25.07 -2.13
C ASN A 334 1.91 25.69 -3.27
N SER A 335 0.81 25.04 -3.69
CA SER A 335 0.03 25.46 -4.87
C SER A 335 -1.17 26.35 -4.53
N PHE A 336 -1.79 26.15 -3.36
CA PHE A 336 -3.02 26.84 -2.95
C PHE A 336 -2.78 27.57 -1.63
N PRO A 337 -2.11 28.73 -1.66
CA PRO A 337 -1.74 29.46 -0.46
C PRO A 337 -2.98 29.95 0.29
N LYS A 338 -2.97 29.86 1.61
CA LYS A 338 -4.08 30.24 2.50
C LYS A 338 -4.52 31.70 2.37
N SER A 339 -3.67 32.58 1.86
CA SER A 339 -4.02 34.00 1.57
C SER A 339 -5.05 34.13 0.45
N GLN A 340 -5.07 33.18 -0.50
CA GLN A 340 -6.03 33.13 -1.61
C GLN A 340 -7.12 32.08 -1.35
N PHE A 341 -6.81 31.04 -0.59
CA PHE A 341 -7.70 29.91 -0.26
C PHE A 341 -7.84 29.77 1.27
N PRO A 342 -8.50 30.71 1.96
CA PRO A 342 -8.61 30.68 3.42
C PRO A 342 -9.34 29.45 3.96
N GLN A 343 -10.17 28.78 3.15
CA GLN A 343 -10.86 27.53 3.49
C GLN A 343 -9.89 26.36 3.68
N LEU A 344 -8.67 26.44 3.11
CA LEU A 344 -7.64 25.41 3.17
C LEU A 344 -6.63 25.62 4.31
N VAL A 345 -6.90 26.58 5.21
CA VAL A 345 -5.99 26.94 6.33
C VAL A 345 -5.68 25.76 7.26
N ASN A 346 -6.53 24.75 7.26
CA ASN A 346 -6.38 23.58 8.12
C ASN A 346 -5.61 22.41 7.49
N ILE A 347 -5.24 22.49 6.21
CA ILE A 347 -4.38 21.48 5.59
C ILE A 347 -3.10 21.30 6.41
N GLY A 348 -2.81 20.04 6.75
CA GLY A 348 -1.65 19.63 7.53
C GLY A 348 -1.73 19.89 9.05
N LYS A 349 -2.82 20.47 9.57
CA LYS A 349 -2.99 20.71 11.01
C LYS A 349 -3.44 19.47 11.79
N ARG A 350 -4.10 18.53 11.14
CA ARG A 350 -4.49 17.24 11.72
C ARG A 350 -3.63 16.17 11.06
N TYR A 351 -2.61 15.72 11.76
CA TYR A 351 -1.81 14.58 11.36
C TYR A 351 -2.00 13.45 12.35
N THR A 352 -2.23 12.27 11.85
CA THR A 352 -2.28 11.05 12.63
C THR A 352 -1.63 9.90 11.86
N CYS A 353 -1.31 8.83 12.55
CA CYS A 353 -0.65 7.64 12.01
C CYS A 353 -0.83 6.48 12.98
N HIS A 354 -0.21 5.34 12.71
CA HIS A 354 -0.16 4.24 13.68
C HIS A 354 1.26 4.10 14.24
N PHE A 355 1.35 4.07 15.56
CA PHE A 355 2.54 3.62 16.26
C PHE A 355 2.49 2.09 16.46
N ILE A 356 3.65 1.45 16.64
CA ILE A 356 3.78 0.00 16.47
C ILE A 356 4.44 -0.64 17.68
N THR A 357 3.87 -1.75 18.13
CA THR A 357 4.51 -2.73 19.01
C THR A 357 4.74 -4.03 18.26
N ASN A 358 5.93 -4.62 18.40
CA ASN A 358 6.27 -5.91 17.84
C ASN A 358 6.61 -6.89 18.95
N VAL A 359 5.78 -7.90 19.15
CA VAL A 359 6.00 -8.99 20.10
C VAL A 359 6.23 -10.28 19.33
N THR A 360 7.36 -10.94 19.56
CA THR A 360 7.60 -12.28 19.07
C THR A 360 7.67 -13.25 20.25
N ALA A 361 6.84 -14.27 20.20
CA ALA A 361 6.77 -15.33 21.20
C ALA A 361 6.96 -16.70 20.57
N ARG A 362 7.32 -17.69 21.38
CA ARG A 362 7.28 -19.10 20.98
C ARG A 362 6.64 -19.93 22.09
N LEU A 363 6.00 -21.00 21.68
CA LEU A 363 5.47 -22.02 22.58
C LEU A 363 5.71 -23.41 21.98
N PRO A 364 5.80 -24.47 22.83
CA PRO A 364 6.00 -25.82 22.32
C PRO A 364 4.95 -26.19 21.28
N ARG A 365 5.35 -26.79 20.17
CA ARG A 365 4.46 -27.18 19.08
C ARG A 365 3.27 -28.02 19.58
N SER A 366 3.50 -28.88 20.58
CA SER A 366 2.48 -29.76 21.16
C SER A 366 1.26 -29.04 21.77
N ILE A 367 1.37 -27.75 22.08
CA ILE A 367 0.26 -26.94 22.62
C ILE A 367 -0.84 -26.75 21.57
N LEU A 368 -0.46 -26.48 20.32
CA LEU A 368 -1.37 -26.26 19.19
C LEU A 368 -1.50 -27.48 18.27
N ASP A 369 -0.63 -28.48 18.46
CA ASP A 369 -0.60 -29.72 17.69
C ASP A 369 -1.41 -30.82 18.37
N HIS A 370 -2.71 -30.63 18.48
CA HIS A 370 -3.60 -31.64 19.00
C HIS A 370 -3.56 -32.88 18.12
N LYS A 371 -3.06 -34.01 18.66
CA LYS A 371 -2.94 -35.31 17.99
C LYS A 371 -1.81 -35.43 16.95
N SER A 372 -0.76 -34.60 17.05
CA SER A 372 0.37 -34.60 16.09
C SER A 372 -0.07 -34.43 14.63
N GLU A 373 -1.00 -33.52 14.40
CA GLU A 373 -1.60 -33.30 13.07
C GLU A 373 -0.97 -32.16 12.27
N LEU A 374 -0.16 -31.29 12.89
CA LEU A 374 0.51 -30.21 12.16
C LEU A 374 1.46 -30.77 11.10
N GLY A 375 1.40 -30.19 9.90
CA GLY A 375 2.27 -30.52 8.78
C GLY A 375 3.73 -30.09 8.98
N ASP A 376 4.57 -30.36 7.97
CA ASP A 376 5.98 -29.99 8.02
C ASP A 376 6.17 -28.47 7.99
N LEU A 377 5.35 -27.77 7.21
CA LEU A 377 5.26 -26.29 7.19
C LEU A 377 3.79 -25.89 7.36
N GLU A 378 3.52 -25.14 8.42
CA GLU A 378 2.19 -24.59 8.73
C GLU A 378 2.31 -23.13 9.08
N MET A 379 1.40 -22.32 8.56
CA MET A 379 1.32 -20.90 8.84
C MET A 379 -0.10 -20.49 9.25
N ALA A 380 -0.20 -19.36 9.93
CA ALA A 380 -1.48 -18.76 10.26
C ALA A 380 -1.40 -17.24 10.23
N ALA A 381 -2.55 -16.62 9.97
CA ALA A 381 -2.74 -15.18 10.05
C ALA A 381 -4.07 -14.88 10.71
N ILE A 382 -4.04 -14.10 11.78
CA ILE A 382 -5.21 -13.66 12.54
C ILE A 382 -5.18 -12.13 12.67
N TYR A 383 -6.32 -11.51 12.46
CA TYR A 383 -6.54 -10.10 12.71
C TYR A 383 -7.46 -9.93 13.90
N MET A 384 -7.09 -9.07 14.84
CA MET A 384 -7.92 -8.71 15.97
C MET A 384 -8.00 -7.19 16.07
N ALA A 385 -9.21 -6.67 16.26
CA ALA A 385 -9.43 -5.26 16.58
C ALA A 385 -9.64 -5.08 18.08
N GLY A 386 -9.28 -3.91 18.60
CA GLY A 386 -9.45 -3.60 20.00
C GLY A 386 -9.58 -2.10 20.27
N VAL A 387 -10.07 -1.79 21.47
CA VAL A 387 -10.26 -0.43 21.97
C VAL A 387 -9.74 -0.32 23.40
N SER A 388 -8.94 0.69 23.68
CA SER A 388 -8.54 0.99 25.05
C SER A 388 -9.72 1.58 25.84
N LYS A 389 -10.09 0.97 26.95
CA LYS A 389 -11.16 1.49 27.83
C LYS A 389 -10.85 2.83 28.49
N LYS A 390 -9.54 3.18 28.57
CA LYS A 390 -9.10 4.44 29.20
C LYS A 390 -9.11 5.60 28.20
N SER A 391 -8.52 5.38 27.03
CA SER A 391 -8.36 6.44 26.03
C SER A 391 -9.49 6.47 24.99
N ASN A 392 -10.30 5.41 24.92
CA ASN A 392 -11.30 5.19 23.87
C ASN A 392 -10.71 5.23 22.44
N HIS A 393 -9.40 4.97 22.33
CA HIS A 393 -8.70 4.90 21.05
C HIS A 393 -8.53 3.45 20.62
N GLN A 394 -8.48 3.26 19.32
CA GLN A 394 -8.47 1.95 18.69
C GLN A 394 -7.05 1.44 18.47
N PHE A 395 -6.91 0.12 18.49
CA PHE A 395 -5.73 -0.58 18.03
C PHE A 395 -6.13 -1.86 17.30
N HIS A 396 -5.19 -2.47 16.59
CA HIS A 396 -5.37 -3.80 16.06
C HIS A 396 -4.10 -4.64 16.18
N ILE A 397 -4.27 -5.95 16.22
CA ILE A 397 -3.18 -6.93 16.28
C ILE A 397 -3.17 -7.72 14.96
N GLN A 398 -2.09 -7.64 14.23
CA GLN A 398 -1.77 -8.53 13.13
C GLN A 398 -0.90 -9.65 13.67
N MET A 399 -1.48 -10.83 13.82
CA MET A 399 -0.77 -12.01 14.31
C MET A 399 -0.45 -12.92 13.14
N ALA A 400 0.81 -13.24 12.96
CA ALA A 400 1.28 -14.31 12.09
C ALA A 400 1.91 -15.41 12.93
N ALA A 401 1.65 -16.67 12.58
CA ALA A 401 2.29 -17.80 13.23
C ALA A 401 2.89 -18.76 12.23
N ILE A 402 3.96 -19.42 12.63
CA ILE A 402 4.65 -20.42 11.82
C ILE A 402 5.13 -21.59 12.67
N SER A 403 4.98 -22.79 12.12
CA SER A 403 5.61 -24.01 12.56
C SER A 403 6.26 -24.66 11.35
N ASP A 404 7.57 -24.87 11.39
CA ASP A 404 8.34 -25.40 10.25
C ASP A 404 9.38 -26.40 10.77
N THR A 405 9.27 -27.65 10.35
CA THR A 405 10.19 -28.72 10.79
C THR A 405 11.54 -28.66 10.08
N ASP A 406 11.64 -27.94 8.96
CA ASP A 406 12.89 -27.75 8.21
C ASP A 406 12.98 -26.32 7.63
N PRO A 407 13.24 -25.30 8.48
CA PRO A 407 13.27 -23.91 8.04
C PRO A 407 14.36 -23.59 7.02
N VAL A 408 15.40 -24.42 6.90
CA VAL A 408 16.43 -24.24 5.88
C VAL A 408 15.91 -24.66 4.50
N LYS A 409 15.26 -25.82 4.42
CA LYS A 409 14.66 -26.33 3.18
C LYS A 409 13.53 -25.42 2.69
N ASN A 410 12.66 -24.98 3.61
CA ASN A 410 11.46 -24.24 3.29
C ASN A 410 11.69 -22.72 3.21
N ALA A 411 12.92 -22.23 3.40
CA ALA A 411 13.23 -20.79 3.48
C ALA A 411 12.71 -19.96 2.29
N LYS A 412 12.72 -20.54 1.08
CA LYS A 412 12.22 -19.84 -0.14
C LYS A 412 10.71 -19.69 -0.11
N ASP A 413 10.01 -20.76 0.26
CA ASP A 413 8.54 -20.77 0.29
C ASP A 413 8.04 -19.87 1.42
N VAL A 414 8.65 -19.98 2.59
CA VAL A 414 8.34 -19.15 3.75
C VAL A 414 8.51 -17.66 3.44
N PHE A 415 9.53 -17.27 2.67
CA PHE A 415 9.72 -15.88 2.26
C PHE A 415 8.50 -15.28 1.54
N GLN A 416 7.84 -16.05 0.68
CA GLN A 416 6.66 -15.59 -0.06
C GLN A 416 5.44 -15.35 0.84
N PHE A 417 5.32 -16.15 1.91
CA PHE A 417 4.17 -16.12 2.79
C PHE A 417 4.27 -15.10 3.93
N TYR A 418 5.43 -14.52 4.18
CA TYR A 418 5.61 -13.61 5.31
C TYR A 418 4.69 -12.40 5.28
N LEU A 419 4.00 -12.22 6.40
CA LEU A 419 3.15 -11.06 6.68
C LEU A 419 3.76 -10.17 7.76
N VAL A 420 4.47 -10.76 8.70
CA VAL A 420 5.26 -10.12 9.76
C VAL A 420 6.58 -10.88 9.81
N PHE A 421 7.71 -10.20 9.81
CA PHE A 421 9.01 -10.82 9.64
C PHE A 421 9.70 -11.19 10.96
N PRO A 422 9.64 -12.43 11.42
CA PRO A 422 10.63 -12.92 12.37
C PRO A 422 12.01 -12.98 11.70
N ASN A 423 13.06 -12.75 12.48
CA ASN A 423 14.43 -12.91 11.97
C ASN A 423 14.84 -14.40 11.86
N ALA A 424 15.99 -14.66 11.24
CA ALA A 424 16.47 -16.02 11.04
C ALA A 424 16.65 -16.81 12.37
N ASP A 425 17.11 -16.13 13.43
CA ASP A 425 17.29 -16.78 14.73
C ASP A 425 15.95 -17.16 15.38
N GLN A 426 14.94 -16.31 15.23
CA GLN A 426 13.57 -16.60 15.65
C GLN A 426 12.99 -17.78 14.89
N LEU A 427 13.18 -17.81 13.56
CA LEU A 427 12.68 -18.88 12.70
C LEU A 427 13.34 -20.22 12.97
N SER A 428 14.62 -20.25 13.32
CA SER A 428 15.32 -21.50 13.65
C SER A 428 14.65 -22.28 14.79
N ALA A 429 13.91 -21.60 15.67
CA ALA A 429 13.16 -22.25 16.73
C ALA A 429 11.87 -22.94 16.27
N SER A 430 11.39 -22.69 15.03
CA SER A 430 10.12 -23.23 14.51
C SER A 430 10.12 -24.75 14.34
N THR A 431 11.28 -25.39 14.36
CA THR A 431 11.42 -26.86 14.32
C THR A 431 10.74 -27.57 15.49
N LYS A 432 10.71 -26.98 16.67
CA LYS A 432 10.14 -27.55 17.90
C LYS A 432 9.03 -26.69 18.51
N HIS A 433 8.89 -25.48 18.03
CA HIS A 433 7.95 -24.49 18.57
C HIS A 433 7.06 -23.94 17.47
N VAL A 434 5.92 -23.42 17.86
CA VAL A 434 5.18 -22.46 17.05
C VAL A 434 5.73 -21.08 17.38
N ILE A 435 6.17 -20.34 16.37
CA ILE A 435 6.59 -18.96 16.48
C ILE A 435 5.39 -18.08 16.20
N ILE A 436 5.06 -17.18 17.12
CA ILE A 436 3.98 -16.19 16.99
C ILE A 436 4.64 -14.82 16.90
N ALA A 437 4.36 -14.10 15.83
CA ALA A 437 4.79 -12.74 15.64
C ALA A 437 3.57 -11.81 15.56
N CYS A 438 3.45 -10.92 16.52
CA CYS A 438 2.40 -9.90 16.58
C CYS A 438 2.98 -8.55 16.21
N SER A 439 2.34 -7.88 15.24
CA SER A 439 2.52 -6.44 15.01
C SER A 439 1.23 -5.76 15.43
N THR A 440 1.28 -5.05 16.55
CA THR A 440 0.13 -4.36 17.13
C THR A 440 0.26 -2.88 16.82
N LEU A 441 -0.78 -2.29 16.24
CA LEU A 441 -0.79 -0.92 15.76
C LEU A 441 -1.86 -0.11 16.48
N GLY A 442 -1.45 1.01 17.07
CA GLY A 442 -2.32 1.92 17.80
C GLY A 442 -2.53 3.23 17.05
N GLN A 443 -3.73 3.76 17.12
CA GLN A 443 -4.12 5.04 16.54
C GLN A 443 -3.45 6.20 17.31
N LEU A 444 -2.69 7.06 16.62
CA LEU A 444 -2.21 8.32 17.19
C LEU A 444 -3.37 9.32 17.31
N ASP A 445 -3.48 9.99 18.45
CA ASP A 445 -4.57 10.93 18.74
C ASP A 445 -4.60 12.08 17.73
N HIS A 446 -5.63 12.12 16.88
CA HIS A 446 -5.84 13.15 15.87
C HIS A 446 -6.27 14.51 16.46
N HIS A 447 -6.66 14.57 17.73
CA HIS A 447 -6.93 15.80 18.47
C HIS A 447 -5.67 16.43 19.06
N ASN A 448 -4.54 15.70 19.06
CA ASN A 448 -3.27 16.24 19.53
C ASN A 448 -2.76 17.32 18.55
N LYS A 449 -2.97 18.59 18.91
CA LYS A 449 -2.54 19.75 18.09
C LYS A 449 -1.03 19.89 17.93
N GLU A 450 -0.26 19.11 18.66
CA GLU A 450 1.19 18.99 18.51
C GLU A 450 1.57 18.14 17.27
N ASN A 451 0.64 17.38 16.70
CA ASN A 451 0.84 16.58 15.50
C ASN A 451 0.42 17.37 14.26
N TRP A 452 1.38 17.62 13.39
CA TRP A 452 1.15 18.47 12.21
C TRP A 452 2.16 18.19 11.09
N TYR A 453 1.78 18.60 9.88
CA TYR A 453 2.60 18.64 8.69
C TYR A 453 2.55 20.03 8.07
N ARG A 454 3.69 20.74 7.95
CA ARG A 454 3.75 22.15 7.55
C ARG A 454 4.91 22.41 6.61
N LEU A 455 4.77 23.43 5.75
CA LEU A 455 5.91 23.93 4.98
C LEU A 455 6.99 24.51 5.90
N ASN A 456 8.22 24.35 5.45
CA ASN A 456 9.41 25.00 6.01
C ASN A 456 10.04 25.94 4.98
N ASP A 457 11.14 26.60 5.32
CA ASP A 457 11.83 27.58 4.49
C ASP A 457 12.74 26.95 3.40
N GLY A 458 12.60 25.66 3.13
CA GLY A 458 13.35 24.97 2.07
C GLY A 458 12.96 25.46 0.68
N ASN A 459 13.94 25.55 -0.22
CA ASN A 459 13.74 26.08 -1.57
C ASN A 459 13.09 25.07 -2.54
N ASP A 460 13.21 23.78 -2.26
CA ASP A 460 12.61 22.74 -3.11
C ASP A 460 11.16 22.48 -2.68
N VAL A 461 10.23 22.92 -3.49
CA VAL A 461 8.78 22.79 -3.24
C VAL A 461 8.27 21.35 -3.19
N THR A 462 9.09 20.36 -3.53
CA THR A 462 8.75 18.94 -3.43
C THR A 462 9.16 18.33 -2.10
N THR A 463 10.03 19.00 -1.34
CA THR A 463 10.61 18.51 -0.08
C THR A 463 10.57 19.53 1.06
N ASN A 464 10.03 20.74 0.82
CA ASN A 464 10.01 21.84 1.77
C ASN A 464 8.91 21.71 2.84
N ALA A 465 8.78 20.52 3.41
CA ALA A 465 7.82 20.28 4.48
C ALA A 465 8.50 19.64 5.70
N THR A 466 7.91 19.85 6.88
CA THR A 466 8.33 19.25 8.14
C THR A 466 7.16 18.54 8.78
N LEU A 467 7.40 17.32 9.21
CA LEU A 467 6.48 16.50 10.00
C LEU A 467 6.82 16.59 11.48
N GLN A 468 5.82 16.83 12.31
CA GLN A 468 5.88 16.61 13.75
C GLN A 468 4.88 15.55 14.15
N SER A 469 5.38 14.50 14.78
CA SER A 469 4.60 13.37 15.31
C SER A 469 5.10 13.06 16.72
N VAL A 470 4.28 13.32 17.71
CA VAL A 470 4.60 13.14 19.13
C VAL A 470 3.42 12.53 19.86
N THR A 471 3.69 11.65 20.80
CA THR A 471 2.66 11.06 21.66
C THR A 471 2.23 12.07 22.74
N ASN A 472 0.97 11.96 23.14
CA ASN A 472 0.43 12.57 24.34
C ASN A 472 0.06 11.48 25.36
N LYS A 473 -0.56 11.87 26.47
CA LYS A 473 -0.97 10.93 27.52
C LYS A 473 -1.98 9.89 27.02
N THR A 474 -2.91 10.29 26.16
CA THR A 474 -3.90 9.40 25.55
C THR A 474 -3.24 8.30 24.70
N ASP A 475 -2.24 8.69 23.91
CA ASP A 475 -1.46 7.76 23.11
C ASP A 475 -0.64 6.78 23.96
N GLU A 476 -0.04 7.27 25.06
CA GLU A 476 0.72 6.42 25.97
C GLU A 476 -0.19 5.41 26.68
N GLU A 477 -1.37 5.82 27.13
CA GLU A 477 -2.38 4.94 27.72
C GLU A 477 -2.89 3.89 26.73
N LEU A 478 -3.06 4.27 25.46
CA LEU A 478 -3.38 3.32 24.40
C LEU A 478 -2.23 2.34 24.15
N TRP A 479 -0.99 2.85 24.11
CA TRP A 479 0.19 2.01 23.84
C TRP A 479 0.39 0.96 24.95
N ASP A 480 0.20 1.34 26.22
CA ASP A 480 0.26 0.40 27.34
C ASP A 480 -0.87 -0.64 27.25
N ALA A 481 -2.10 -0.23 26.90
CA ALA A 481 -3.25 -1.12 26.77
C ALA A 481 -3.08 -2.14 25.63
N MET A 482 -2.56 -1.73 24.47
CA MET A 482 -2.35 -2.62 23.34
C MET A 482 -1.17 -3.58 23.55
N ASP A 483 -0.11 -3.15 24.26
CA ASP A 483 0.98 -4.03 24.66
C ASP A 483 0.44 -5.14 25.59
N ASP A 484 -0.32 -4.76 26.61
CA ASP A 484 -0.90 -5.70 27.58
C ASP A 484 -1.90 -6.65 26.91
N ALA A 485 -2.78 -6.15 26.04
CA ALA A 485 -3.70 -6.98 25.26
C ALA A 485 -2.96 -8.04 24.43
N THR A 486 -1.84 -7.65 23.78
CA THR A 486 -1.02 -8.58 22.99
C THR A 486 -0.45 -9.70 23.86
N PHE A 487 0.03 -9.38 25.06
CA PHE A 487 0.51 -10.40 26.00
C PHE A 487 -0.62 -11.28 26.53
N GLN A 488 -1.78 -10.70 26.89
CA GLN A 488 -2.93 -11.47 27.36
C GLN A 488 -3.42 -12.47 26.31
N VAL A 489 -3.54 -12.05 25.06
CA VAL A 489 -3.89 -12.93 23.94
C VAL A 489 -2.96 -14.12 23.84
N ILE A 490 -1.65 -13.90 23.92
CA ILE A 490 -0.66 -14.98 23.84
C ILE A 490 -0.70 -15.90 25.06
N GLU A 491 -0.74 -15.32 26.27
CA GLU A 491 -0.61 -16.08 27.53
C GLU A 491 -1.90 -16.78 27.94
N GLN A 492 -3.05 -16.08 27.84
CA GLN A 492 -4.31 -16.60 28.36
C GLN A 492 -5.05 -17.42 27.30
N GLU A 493 -5.12 -16.93 26.06
CA GLU A 493 -5.93 -17.58 25.04
C GLU A 493 -5.15 -18.67 24.29
N ILE A 494 -3.91 -18.39 23.87
CA ILE A 494 -3.15 -19.37 23.08
C ILE A 494 -2.45 -20.39 23.97
N ALA A 495 -1.80 -19.94 25.06
CA ALA A 495 -1.11 -20.82 25.98
C ALA A 495 -2.00 -21.31 27.14
N SER A 496 -3.27 -20.92 27.18
CA SER A 496 -4.27 -21.34 28.19
C SER A 496 -3.80 -21.11 29.65
N GLY A 497 -3.06 -20.01 29.89
CA GLY A 497 -2.51 -19.65 31.20
C GLY A 497 -1.29 -20.46 31.65
N GLU A 498 -0.81 -21.39 30.84
CA GLU A 498 0.32 -22.23 31.17
C GLU A 498 1.66 -21.50 30.93
N ASN A 499 2.67 -21.79 31.77
CA ASN A 499 3.98 -21.13 31.73
C ASN A 499 4.91 -21.74 30.63
N TYR A 500 4.39 -21.88 29.42
CA TYR A 500 5.14 -22.42 28.28
C TYR A 500 5.68 -21.34 27.34
N VAL A 501 5.17 -20.10 27.46
CA VAL A 501 5.53 -19.01 26.56
C VAL A 501 6.94 -18.52 26.84
N GLU A 502 7.73 -18.36 25.80
CA GLU A 502 8.98 -17.62 25.83
C GLU A 502 8.93 -16.51 24.81
N TYR A 503 9.40 -15.33 25.21
CA TYR A 503 9.44 -14.12 24.40
C TYR A 503 10.84 -13.85 23.87
N TRP A 504 10.92 -13.29 22.68
CA TRP A 504 12.18 -12.82 22.13
C TRP A 504 12.59 -11.50 22.75
N HIS A 505 13.72 -11.50 23.46
CA HIS A 505 14.35 -10.31 24.00
C HIS A 505 15.44 -9.85 23.04
N ARG A 506 15.24 -8.66 22.46
CA ARG A 506 16.19 -8.07 21.53
C ARG A 506 17.40 -7.52 22.29
N GLU A 507 18.60 -7.87 21.86
CA GLU A 507 19.89 -7.45 22.41
C GLU A 507 20.78 -6.94 21.25
N GLY A 508 20.66 -5.65 20.90
CA GLY A 508 21.33 -5.09 19.71
C GLY A 508 20.84 -5.69 18.40
N SER A 509 21.74 -6.33 17.65
CA SER A 509 21.45 -7.04 16.40
C SER A 509 21.06 -8.51 16.60
N SER A 510 21.19 -9.06 17.80
CA SER A 510 20.83 -10.43 18.19
C SER A 510 19.70 -10.42 19.21
N GLY A 511 19.45 -11.55 19.86
CA GLY A 511 18.50 -11.66 20.94
C GLY A 511 18.47 -13.07 21.54
N SER A 512 17.62 -13.23 22.54
CA SER A 512 17.47 -14.50 23.24
C SER A 512 16.02 -14.74 23.67
N TRP A 513 15.64 -16.01 23.81
CA TRP A 513 14.33 -16.42 24.31
C TRP A 513 14.31 -16.43 25.84
N LYS A 514 13.34 -15.74 26.44
CA LYS A 514 13.16 -15.67 27.91
C LYS A 514 11.68 -15.83 28.27
N LYS A 515 11.42 -16.38 29.45
CA LYS A 515 10.05 -16.55 29.96
C LYS A 515 9.41 -15.25 30.45
N THR A 516 10.20 -14.22 30.70
CA THR A 516 9.72 -12.91 31.12
C THR A 516 9.26 -12.09 29.92
N ARG A 517 8.23 -11.26 30.08
CA ARG A 517 7.82 -10.29 29.06
C ARG A 517 8.98 -9.32 28.77
N PRO A 518 9.22 -8.97 27.50
CA PRO A 518 10.19 -7.93 27.16
C PRO A 518 9.68 -6.54 27.60
N THR A 519 10.61 -5.61 27.78
CA THR A 519 10.26 -4.23 28.15
C THR A 519 9.69 -3.44 26.96
N ALA A 520 9.00 -2.34 27.25
CA ALA A 520 8.46 -1.45 26.24
C ALA A 520 9.53 -0.97 25.22
N GLU A 521 10.75 -0.70 25.69
CA GLU A 521 11.86 -0.30 24.83
C GLU A 521 12.30 -1.39 23.84
N MET A 522 12.05 -2.65 24.16
CA MET A 522 12.40 -3.77 23.28
C MET A 522 11.34 -4.02 22.19
N ILE A 523 10.08 -3.69 22.48
CA ILE A 523 8.94 -4.03 21.60
C ILE A 523 8.36 -2.84 20.85
N ARG A 524 8.42 -1.61 21.39
CA ARG A 524 7.88 -0.42 20.75
C ARG A 524 8.79 0.06 19.63
N GLY A 525 8.22 0.14 18.42
CA GLY A 525 8.95 0.54 17.22
C GLY A 525 9.21 2.04 17.15
N PRO A 526 10.37 2.49 16.63
CA PRO A 526 10.66 3.92 16.46
C PRO A 526 9.99 4.55 15.25
N ALA A 527 9.45 3.75 14.35
CA ALA A 527 8.79 4.20 13.13
C ALA A 527 7.28 4.11 13.25
N THR A 528 6.60 5.08 12.66
CA THR A 528 5.15 5.06 12.47
C THR A 528 4.79 4.70 11.02
N VAL A 529 3.57 4.21 10.83
CA VAL A 529 3.02 3.84 9.52
C VAL A 529 1.61 4.40 9.36
N HIS A 530 1.05 4.28 8.16
CA HIS A 530 -0.35 4.60 7.89
C HIS A 530 -0.70 6.05 8.20
N GLU A 531 0.12 6.98 7.71
CA GLU A 531 -0.13 8.42 7.82
C GLU A 531 -1.50 8.80 7.24
N ALA A 532 -2.24 9.67 7.97
CA ALA A 532 -3.61 10.00 7.64
C ALA A 532 -4.00 11.44 8.04
N SER A 533 -5.19 11.86 7.64
CA SER A 533 -5.95 13.03 8.10
C SER A 533 -5.36 14.40 7.77
N THR A 534 -4.30 14.51 7.00
CA THR A 534 -3.68 15.82 6.69
C THR A 534 -4.57 16.74 5.85
N MET A 535 -5.56 16.18 5.17
CA MET A 535 -6.57 16.85 4.36
C MET A 535 -7.94 16.18 4.56
N TRP A 536 -8.35 16.01 5.83
CA TRP A 536 -9.56 15.24 6.14
C TRP A 536 -10.80 15.79 5.44
N MET A 537 -11.67 14.86 5.07
CA MET A 537 -12.96 15.19 4.48
C MET A 537 -14.04 15.35 5.54
N GLY A 538 -14.98 16.23 5.27
CA GLY A 538 -16.15 16.47 6.14
C GLY A 538 -17.32 17.00 5.37
N GLY A 539 -18.53 16.87 5.97
CA GLY A 539 -19.77 17.43 5.43
C GLY A 539 -19.81 18.96 5.45
N ASP A 540 -20.91 19.53 4.99
CA ASP A 540 -21.11 20.98 4.95
C ASP A 540 -21.14 21.62 6.34
N ASP A 541 -21.44 20.86 7.37
CA ASP A 541 -21.45 21.23 8.79
C ASP A 541 -20.04 21.27 9.40
N ASP A 542 -19.09 20.47 8.91
CA ASP A 542 -17.69 20.53 9.33
C ASP A 542 -16.95 21.67 8.60
N LYS A 543 -17.00 22.86 9.21
CA LYS A 543 -16.32 24.06 8.68
C LYS A 543 -14.80 23.96 8.73
N GLU A 544 -14.25 23.06 9.55
CA GLU A 544 -12.80 22.88 9.71
C GLU A 544 -12.21 21.93 8.68
N ALA A 545 -12.98 20.96 8.16
CA ALA A 545 -12.52 20.05 7.15
C ALA A 545 -12.09 20.80 5.89
N PRO A 546 -10.86 20.59 5.40
CA PRO A 546 -10.39 21.26 4.19
C PRO A 546 -10.92 20.66 2.89
N VAL A 547 -11.46 19.43 2.93
CA VAL A 547 -11.97 18.71 1.76
C VAL A 547 -13.45 18.36 1.96
N CYS A 548 -14.24 18.55 0.90
CA CYS A 548 -15.66 18.19 0.88
C CYS A 548 -15.87 16.69 0.67
N LEU A 549 -17.09 16.18 0.92
CA LEU A 549 -17.46 14.78 0.68
C LEU A 549 -17.42 14.38 -0.81
N ASP A 550 -17.38 15.36 -1.72
CA ASP A 550 -17.15 15.13 -3.16
C ASP A 550 -15.67 15.08 -3.55
N TYR A 551 -14.76 14.96 -2.56
CA TYR A 551 -13.31 14.87 -2.72
C TYR A 551 -12.59 16.14 -3.17
N ARG A 552 -13.29 17.27 -3.34
CA ARG A 552 -12.68 18.53 -3.72
C ARG A 552 -12.17 19.29 -2.51
N PRO A 553 -10.96 19.86 -2.56
CA PRO A 553 -10.54 20.87 -1.60
C PRO A 553 -11.49 22.05 -1.64
N LYS A 554 -11.89 22.58 -0.49
CA LYS A 554 -12.84 23.68 -0.39
C LYS A 554 -12.34 24.92 -1.15
N GLY A 555 -13.15 25.40 -2.10
CA GLY A 555 -12.81 26.54 -2.94
C GLY A 555 -11.98 26.21 -4.18
N VAL A 556 -11.75 24.95 -4.48
CA VAL A 556 -11.06 24.48 -5.70
C VAL A 556 -12.03 23.69 -6.58
N GLU A 557 -12.00 23.88 -7.90
CA GLU A 557 -13.05 23.38 -8.79
C GLU A 557 -12.75 22.02 -9.43
N ASN A 558 -11.52 21.81 -9.90
CA ASN A 558 -11.16 20.65 -10.74
C ASN A 558 -10.02 19.80 -10.19
N VAL A 559 -9.74 19.92 -8.88
CA VAL A 559 -8.77 19.07 -8.18
C VAL A 559 -9.51 18.16 -7.21
N TYR A 560 -9.13 16.90 -7.17
CA TYR A 560 -9.73 15.86 -6.32
C TYR A 560 -8.64 15.13 -5.55
N ILE A 561 -8.89 14.88 -4.28
CA ILE A 561 -7.93 14.21 -3.38
C ILE A 561 -8.33 12.76 -3.24
N THR A 562 -7.35 11.88 -3.13
CA THR A 562 -7.51 10.47 -2.74
C THR A 562 -6.51 10.08 -1.65
N GLY A 563 -6.66 8.87 -1.11
CA GLY A 563 -5.74 8.36 -0.11
C GLY A 563 -6.13 8.67 1.33
N ALA A 564 -5.33 8.22 2.27
CA ALA A 564 -5.64 8.36 3.69
C ALA A 564 -5.52 9.81 4.23
N SER A 565 -5.00 10.74 3.42
CA SER A 565 -5.07 12.17 3.75
C SER A 565 -6.50 12.65 4.00
N LEU A 566 -7.49 12.00 3.36
CA LEU A 566 -8.93 12.29 3.47
C LEU A 566 -9.56 11.78 4.78
N TYR A 567 -8.91 10.87 5.49
CA TYR A 567 -9.52 10.22 6.64
C TYR A 567 -9.94 11.21 7.72
N PRO A 568 -11.18 11.15 8.22
CA PRO A 568 -11.62 11.98 9.33
C PRO A 568 -10.83 11.74 10.61
N THR A 569 -10.43 10.50 10.87
CA THR A 569 -9.54 10.09 11.97
C THR A 569 -8.47 9.13 11.46
N GLY A 570 -7.44 8.83 12.24
CA GLY A 570 -6.42 7.84 11.88
C GLY A 570 -6.96 6.43 11.78
N ALA A 571 -8.02 6.15 12.56
CA ALA A 571 -8.52 4.81 12.79
C ALA A 571 -7.40 3.84 13.25
N SER A 572 -7.60 2.53 13.25
CA SER A 572 -6.51 1.62 13.61
C SER A 572 -6.23 0.57 12.52
N TRP A 573 -7.16 0.33 11.61
CA TRP A 573 -7.00 -0.71 10.59
C TRP A 573 -5.99 -0.33 9.49
N ASN A 574 -5.56 -1.33 8.71
CA ASN A 574 -4.72 -1.10 7.54
C ASN A 574 -5.49 -0.29 6.48
N PRO A 575 -5.00 0.88 6.05
CA PRO A 575 -5.81 1.86 5.32
C PRO A 575 -6.09 1.49 3.86
N THR A 576 -5.35 0.55 3.26
CA THR A 576 -5.33 0.33 1.80
C THR A 576 -6.72 0.04 1.23
N GLY A 577 -7.49 -0.86 1.86
CA GLY A 577 -8.84 -1.21 1.37
C GLY A 577 -9.79 -0.01 1.33
N VAL A 578 -9.82 0.75 2.41
CA VAL A 578 -10.66 1.95 2.53
C VAL A 578 -10.22 3.05 1.54
N MET A 579 -8.91 3.27 1.38
CA MET A 579 -8.41 4.23 0.37
C MET A 579 -8.86 3.86 -1.04
N VAL A 580 -8.85 2.58 -1.37
CA VAL A 580 -9.28 2.10 -2.70
C VAL A 580 -10.79 2.24 -2.86
N ALA A 581 -11.59 1.91 -1.83
CA ALA A 581 -13.05 2.09 -1.84
C ALA A 581 -13.43 3.56 -2.13
N LEU A 582 -12.80 4.50 -1.44
CA LEU A 582 -13.03 5.94 -1.67
C LEU A 582 -12.57 6.38 -3.06
N ALA A 583 -11.46 5.85 -3.58
CA ALA A 583 -11.00 6.17 -4.93
C ALA A 583 -11.92 5.59 -6.03
N MET A 584 -12.49 4.41 -5.81
CA MET A 584 -13.51 3.83 -6.70
C MET A 584 -14.79 4.67 -6.69
N HIS A 585 -15.25 5.09 -5.52
CA HIS A 585 -16.40 6.00 -5.41
C HIS A 585 -16.16 7.32 -6.12
N LEU A 586 -14.97 7.92 -6.00
CA LEU A 586 -14.62 9.11 -6.78
C LEU A 586 -14.73 8.85 -8.28
N GLY A 587 -14.30 7.68 -8.75
CA GLY A 587 -14.46 7.28 -10.16
C GLY A 587 -15.92 7.28 -10.59
N ASP A 588 -16.82 6.71 -9.80
CA ASP A 588 -18.27 6.70 -10.08
C ASP A 588 -18.91 8.09 -10.02
N ILE A 589 -18.47 8.96 -9.11
CA ILE A 589 -18.96 10.36 -9.05
C ILE A 589 -18.55 11.14 -10.31
N LEU A 590 -17.30 10.98 -10.75
CA LEU A 590 -16.77 11.76 -11.87
C LEU A 590 -17.18 11.20 -13.23
N GLU A 591 -17.43 9.92 -13.30
CA GLU A 591 -17.87 9.21 -14.51
C GLU A 591 -19.00 8.23 -14.16
N PRO A 592 -20.23 8.73 -13.93
CA PRO A 592 -21.34 7.87 -13.55
C PRO A 592 -21.72 6.89 -14.70
N LYS A 593 -22.08 5.67 -14.33
CA LYS A 593 -22.63 4.70 -15.29
C LYS A 593 -23.81 5.32 -16.04
N LYS A 594 -23.75 5.27 -17.37
CA LYS A 594 -24.83 5.73 -18.25
C LYS A 594 -25.95 4.71 -18.35
#